data_b31d968dfead9fd179adb98fc4e49b5e
#
_entry.id   b31d968dfead9fd179adb98fc4e49b5e
#
_cell.length_a   1.000
_cell.length_b   1.000
_cell.length_c   1.000
_cell.angle_alpha   90.00
_cell.angle_beta   90.00
_cell.angle_gamma   90.00
#
_symmetry.space_group_name_H-M   'P 1'
#
loop_
_entity.id
_entity.type
_entity.pdbx_description
1 polymer ?
#
loop_
_entity_poly.entity_id
_entity_poly.type
_entity_poly.pdbx_seq_one_letter_code
_entity_poly.pdbx_strand_id
1 'polypeptide(L)' 'MALKDNRRALVELAKSYGFVLHRQTKHYIFKNKEGKILVCSKSSLDKRLLKNVECTIKRILAD' A
#
# COMPACT_ATOMS: atom_id res chain seq x y z
N MET A 1 -3.81 -18.76 -3.25
CA MET A 1 -4.82 -18.15 -2.40
C MET A 1 -4.27 -17.03 -1.55
N ALA A 2 -3.25 -17.30 -0.80
CA ALA A 2 -2.70 -16.29 0.12
C ALA A 2 -2.20 -15.04 -0.60
N LEU A 3 -1.59 -15.19 -1.77
CA LEU A 3 -1.05 -14.05 -2.51
C LEU A 3 -2.15 -13.11 -2.99
N LYS A 4 -3.25 -13.66 -3.44
CA LYS A 4 -4.37 -12.83 -3.90
C LYS A 4 -5.00 -12.09 -2.73
N ASP A 5 -5.14 -12.78 -1.60
CA ASP A 5 -5.72 -12.19 -0.42
C ASP A 5 -4.85 -11.07 0.13
N ASN A 6 -3.52 -11.27 0.10
CA ASN A 6 -2.59 -10.28 0.59
C ASN A 6 -2.61 -9.01 -0.27
N ARG A 7 -2.71 -9.19 -1.59
CA ARG A 7 -2.79 -8.04 -2.48
C ARG A 7 -4.06 -7.25 -2.25
N ARG A 8 -5.17 -7.96 -2.09
CA ARG A 8 -6.44 -7.32 -1.83
C ARG A 8 -6.41 -6.57 -0.50
N ALA A 9 -5.85 -7.22 0.50
CA ALA A 9 -5.74 -6.60 1.81
C ALA A 9 -4.87 -5.35 1.77
N LEU A 10 -3.81 -5.38 0.96
CA LEU A 10 -2.94 -4.23 0.80
C LEU A 10 -3.70 -3.05 0.20
N VAL A 11 -4.45 -3.29 -0.85
CA VAL A 11 -5.24 -2.24 -1.50
C VAL A 11 -6.29 -1.69 -0.54
N GLU A 12 -6.95 -2.57 0.18
CA GLU A 12 -7.98 -2.17 1.15
C GLU A 12 -7.38 -1.35 2.28
N LEU A 13 -6.23 -1.77 2.78
CA LEU A 13 -5.53 -1.05 3.84
C LEU A 13 -5.16 0.36 3.38
N ALA A 14 -4.54 0.46 2.22
CA ALA A 14 -4.16 1.76 1.68
C ALA A 14 -5.39 2.65 1.48
N LYS A 15 -6.46 2.05 0.99
CA LYS A 15 -7.69 2.77 0.72
C LYS A 15 -8.30 3.35 2.00
N SER A 16 -8.19 2.60 3.09
CA SER A 16 -8.74 3.07 4.37
C SER A 16 -7.99 4.29 4.90
N TYR A 17 -6.80 4.53 4.41
CA TYR A 17 -6.03 5.72 4.76
C TYR A 17 -6.10 6.79 3.68
N GLY A 18 -6.95 6.60 2.68
CA GLY A 18 -7.11 7.57 1.63
C GLY A 18 -6.18 7.40 0.44
N PHE A 19 -5.42 6.33 0.41
CA PHE A 19 -4.53 6.04 -0.71
C PHE A 19 -5.23 5.14 -1.72
N VAL A 20 -5.15 5.52 -2.99
CA VAL A 20 -5.76 4.78 -4.08
C VAL A 20 -4.66 4.27 -5.01
N LEU A 21 -4.82 3.05 -5.50
CA LEU A 21 -3.86 2.48 -6.43
C LEU A 21 -3.84 3.32 -7.71
N HIS A 22 -2.70 3.97 -7.94
CA HIS A 22 -2.53 4.85 -9.09
C HIS A 22 -1.88 4.13 -10.27
N ARG A 23 -0.88 3.30 -9.98
CA ARG A 23 -0.14 2.59 -11.01
C ARG A 23 0.24 1.20 -10.52
N GLN A 24 0.31 0.28 -11.47
CA GLN A 24 0.65 -1.10 -11.17
C GLN A 24 1.66 -1.60 -12.21
N THR A 25 2.90 -1.19 -12.04
CA THR A 25 4.00 -1.62 -12.90
C THR A 25 4.84 -2.65 -12.16
N LYS A 26 6.12 -2.40 -11.99
CA LYS A 26 6.98 -3.26 -11.19
C LYS A 26 6.66 -3.16 -9.71
N HIS A 27 6.07 -2.04 -9.31
CA HIS A 27 5.66 -1.79 -7.94
C HIS A 27 4.22 -1.29 -7.92
N TYR A 28 3.58 -1.44 -6.78
CA TYR A 28 2.27 -0.83 -6.58
C TYR A 28 2.47 0.60 -6.11
N ILE A 29 1.94 1.53 -6.87
CA ILE A 29 2.06 2.95 -6.56
C ILE A 29 0.70 3.50 -6.19
N PHE A 30 0.58 3.96 -4.94
CA PHE A 30 -0.66 4.54 -4.43
C PHE A 30 -0.48 6.04 -4.27
N LYS A 31 -1.57 6.76 -4.40
CA LYS A 31 -1.58 8.21 -4.29
C LYS A 31 -2.78 8.66 -3.48
N ASN A 32 -2.62 9.66 -2.63
CA ASN A 32 -3.73 10.18 -1.86
C ASN A 32 -4.14 11.56 -2.37
N LYS A 33 -5.16 12.15 -1.72
CA LYS A 33 -5.70 13.44 -2.15
C LYS A 33 -4.69 14.58 -2.00
N GLU A 34 -3.78 14.43 -1.06
CA GLU A 34 -2.76 15.46 -0.82
C GLU A 34 -1.58 15.36 -1.75
N GLY A 35 -1.59 14.39 -2.65
CA GLY A 35 -0.50 14.20 -3.57
C GLY A 35 0.65 13.38 -3.03
N LYS A 36 0.50 12.82 -1.86
CA LYS A 36 1.52 11.97 -1.28
C LYS A 36 1.50 10.60 -1.96
N ILE A 37 2.68 10.02 -2.12
CA ILE A 37 2.84 8.77 -2.86
C ILE A 37 3.35 7.67 -1.94
N LEU A 38 2.74 6.49 -2.08
CA LEU A 38 3.13 5.29 -1.36
C LEU A 38 3.55 4.24 -2.37
N VAL A 39 4.76 3.72 -2.23
CA VAL A 39 5.28 2.69 -3.14
C VAL A 39 5.44 1.38 -2.39
N CYS A 40 4.89 0.31 -2.94
CA CYS A 40 4.96 -1.02 -2.35
C CYS A 40 5.55 -2.00 -3.35
N SER A 41 6.44 -2.86 -2.87
CA SER A 41 7.06 -3.87 -3.72
C SER A 41 6.11 -5.04 -3.96
N LYS A 42 6.07 -5.51 -5.20
CA LYS A 42 5.25 -6.66 -5.55
C LYS A 42 5.85 -7.98 -5.07
N SER A 43 7.15 -8.00 -4.89
CA SER A 43 7.85 -9.23 -4.55
C SER A 43 7.74 -9.63 -3.09
N SER A 44 7.21 -8.76 -2.25
CA SER A 44 7.13 -9.01 -0.81
C SER A 44 5.70 -9.04 -0.31
N LEU A 45 4.88 -9.90 -0.90
CA LEU A 45 3.47 -10.02 -0.52
C LEU A 45 3.31 -11.05 0.60
N ASP A 46 3.84 -10.76 1.77
CA ASP A 46 3.67 -11.62 2.94
C ASP A 46 2.94 -10.86 4.04
N LYS A 47 2.78 -11.51 5.19
CA LYS A 47 2.05 -10.93 6.31
C LYS A 47 2.69 -9.66 6.85
N ARG A 48 4.01 -9.60 6.77
CA ARG A 48 4.74 -8.44 7.27
C ARG A 48 4.54 -7.22 6.40
N LEU A 49 4.23 -7.45 5.13
CA LEU A 49 4.02 -6.36 4.19
C LEU A 49 2.92 -5.42 4.66
N LEU A 50 1.81 -5.98 5.10
CA LEU A 50 0.67 -5.17 5.55
C LEU A 50 1.05 -4.28 6.73
N LYS A 51 1.78 -4.84 7.68
CA LYS A 51 2.21 -4.09 8.84
C LYS A 51 3.21 -3.01 8.46
N ASN A 52 4.14 -3.34 7.59
CA ASN A 52 5.13 -2.38 7.14
C ASN A 52 4.49 -1.24 6.35
N VAL A 53 3.53 -1.57 5.50
CA VAL A 53 2.82 -0.57 4.72
C VAL A 53 2.04 0.37 5.64
N GLU A 54 1.39 -0.19 6.65
CA GLU A 54 0.65 0.62 7.60
C GLU A 54 1.57 1.61 8.31
N CYS A 55 2.72 1.14 8.75
CA CYS A 55 3.69 2.02 9.39
C CYS A 55 4.16 3.11 8.44
N THR A 56 4.41 2.75 7.20
CA THR A 56 4.84 3.71 6.19
C THR A 56 3.77 4.77 5.95
N ILE A 57 2.53 4.33 5.86
CA ILE A 57 1.40 5.26 5.67
C ILE A 57 1.31 6.24 6.82
N LYS A 58 1.37 5.72 8.04
CA LYS A 58 1.30 6.57 9.22
C LYS A 58 2.43 7.59 9.26
N ARG A 59 3.61 7.18 8.81
CA ARG A 59 4.75 8.07 8.75
C ARG A 59 4.53 9.18 7.72
N ILE A 60 4.02 8.81 6.56
CA ILE A 60 3.72 9.77 5.50
C ILE A 60 2.67 10.77 5.96
N LEU A 61 1.63 10.29 6.62
CA LEU A 61 0.55 11.15 7.08
C LEU A 61 0.95 12.03 8.26
N ALA A 62 1.94 11.58 9.03
CA ALA A 62 2.42 12.36 10.16
C ALA A 62 3.27 13.55 9.72
N ASP A 63 3.85 13.47 8.54
CA ASP A 63 4.57 14.59 7.97
C ASP A 63 3.55 15.65 7.53
#